data_6631bd8f0cd58056b1ff4ae72e6157dd
#
_entry.id   6631bd8f0cd58056b1ff4ae72e6157dd
#
_cell.length_a   1.000
_cell.length_b   1.000
_cell.length_c   1.000
_cell.angle_alpha   90.00
_cell.angle_beta   90.00
_cell.angle_gamma   90.00
#
_symmetry.space_group_name_H-M   'P 1'
#
loop_
_entity.id
_entity.type
_entity.pdbx_description
1 polymer ?
#
loop_
_entity_poly.entity_id
_entity_poly.type
_entity_poly.pdbx_seq_one_letter_code
_entity_poly.pdbx_strand_id
1 'polypeptide(L)'
;MSDKKIIYCEDYAAQILIEKTLVYMKKEEFFEVVYFHGGEKTLINHYMTPITLNKTLSEKIFMVLDGDMKTDYVFDESTLTKNQLENPQYLADCVKSAFGMDLDVYPDGGMGGKRKDQQCEEYLNYLKYYSTNVFYLPNKMIPEEILLQSRLVQERFGDILGKYEKIDSKNAKEVVREICISEDGDDQNVNHTIKNLANKVFLLHFF
;
A
#
# COMPACT_ATOMS: atom_id res chain seq x y z
N MET A 1 -1.46 -4.29 -26.02
CA MET A 1 -1.22 -3.85 -24.63
C MET A 1 -2.41 -4.28 -23.79
N SER A 2 -2.17 -4.92 -22.66
CA SER A 2 -3.24 -5.26 -21.72
C SER A 2 -3.94 -3.97 -21.28
N ASP A 3 -5.27 -3.97 -21.33
CA ASP A 3 -6.09 -2.80 -20.91
C ASP A 3 -6.32 -2.82 -19.39
N LYS A 4 -5.55 -3.66 -18.69
CA LYS A 4 -5.63 -3.80 -17.23
C LYS A 4 -5.12 -2.56 -16.53
N LYS A 5 -5.77 -2.24 -15.43
CA LYS A 5 -5.29 -1.28 -14.44
C LYS A 5 -4.20 -1.93 -13.59
N ILE A 6 -3.24 -1.16 -13.15
CA ILE A 6 -2.11 -1.66 -12.34
C ILE A 6 -2.33 -1.26 -10.88
N ILE A 7 -2.13 -2.21 -9.98
CA ILE A 7 -2.08 -1.96 -8.54
C ILE A 7 -0.64 -2.21 -8.09
N TYR A 8 0.03 -1.18 -7.64
CA TYR A 8 1.32 -1.31 -6.95
C TYR A 8 1.11 -1.53 -5.46
N CYS A 9 1.89 -2.42 -4.87
CA CYS A 9 1.93 -2.64 -3.43
C CYS A 9 3.37 -2.81 -2.94
N GLU A 10 3.56 -2.79 -1.63
CA GLU A 10 4.88 -2.70 -1.01
C GLU A 10 5.66 -4.01 -1.10
N ASP A 11 5.01 -5.13 -0.81
CA ASP A 11 5.69 -6.41 -0.72
C ASP A 11 4.87 -7.59 -1.31
N TYR A 12 5.49 -8.77 -1.31
CA TYR A 12 4.89 -9.98 -1.86
C TYR A 12 3.66 -10.44 -1.07
N ALA A 13 3.62 -10.23 0.25
CA ALA A 13 2.48 -10.62 1.06
C ALA A 13 1.25 -9.78 0.72
N ALA A 14 1.43 -8.47 0.54
CA ALA A 14 0.40 -7.56 0.06
C ALA A 14 -0.09 -7.96 -1.34
N GLN A 15 0.83 -8.28 -2.27
CA GLN A 15 0.46 -8.74 -3.61
C GLN A 15 -0.46 -9.95 -3.54
N ILE A 16 -0.08 -10.99 -2.82
CA ILE A 16 -0.88 -12.22 -2.72
C ILE A 16 -2.27 -11.94 -2.12
N LEU A 17 -2.36 -11.12 -1.07
CA LEU A 17 -3.66 -10.76 -0.48
C LEU A 17 -4.56 -10.01 -1.47
N ILE A 18 -4.00 -9.04 -2.19
CA ILE A 18 -4.74 -8.26 -3.19
C ILE A 18 -5.19 -9.18 -4.34
N GLU A 19 -4.30 -10.01 -4.89
CA GLU A 19 -4.63 -10.95 -5.96
C GLU A 19 -5.77 -11.89 -5.54
N LYS A 20 -5.71 -12.45 -4.33
CA LYS A 20 -6.76 -13.32 -3.80
C LYS A 20 -8.08 -12.57 -3.61
N THR A 21 -8.02 -11.34 -3.13
CA THR A 21 -9.21 -10.48 -3.00
C THR A 21 -9.84 -10.21 -4.36
N LEU A 22 -9.04 -9.91 -5.39
CA LEU A 22 -9.53 -9.69 -6.74
C LEU A 22 -10.20 -10.95 -7.33
N VAL A 23 -9.61 -12.13 -7.14
CA VAL A 23 -10.21 -13.41 -7.54
C VAL A 23 -11.54 -13.63 -6.83
N TYR A 24 -11.59 -13.42 -5.50
CA TYR A 24 -12.83 -13.49 -4.73
C TYR A 24 -13.92 -12.57 -5.25
N MET A 25 -13.54 -11.34 -5.63
CA MET A 25 -14.44 -10.33 -6.20
C MET A 25 -14.74 -10.55 -7.70
N LYS A 26 -14.13 -11.53 -8.36
CA LYS A 26 -14.19 -11.77 -9.82
C LYS A 26 -13.75 -10.54 -10.62
N LYS A 27 -12.64 -9.94 -10.22
CA LYS A 27 -12.06 -8.71 -10.79
C LYS A 27 -10.63 -8.89 -11.30
N GLU A 28 -10.06 -10.09 -11.22
CA GLU A 28 -8.67 -10.40 -11.61
C GLU A 28 -8.37 -10.13 -13.08
N GLU A 29 -9.38 -10.11 -13.93
CA GLU A 29 -9.21 -9.79 -15.35
C GLU A 29 -8.97 -8.30 -15.61
N PHE A 30 -9.40 -7.42 -14.69
CA PHE A 30 -9.31 -5.96 -14.85
C PHE A 30 -8.05 -5.35 -14.26
N PHE A 31 -7.32 -6.10 -13.43
CA PHE A 31 -6.18 -5.59 -12.69
C PHE A 31 -4.96 -6.49 -12.85
N GLU A 32 -3.79 -5.85 -12.81
CA GLU A 32 -2.48 -6.48 -12.62
C GLU A 32 -1.91 -5.97 -11.31
N VAL A 33 -1.46 -6.87 -10.44
CA VAL A 33 -0.88 -6.51 -9.12
C VAL A 33 0.63 -6.70 -9.20
N VAL A 34 1.36 -5.67 -8.84
CA VAL A 34 2.82 -5.64 -8.88
C VAL A 34 3.36 -5.17 -7.54
N TYR A 35 4.18 -5.99 -6.88
CA TYR A 35 4.87 -5.53 -5.69
C TYR A 35 6.21 -4.89 -6.03
N PHE A 36 6.63 -3.93 -5.23
CA PHE A 36 7.83 -3.16 -5.43
C PHE A 36 8.86 -3.42 -4.32
N HIS A 37 10.02 -3.92 -4.71
CA HIS A 37 11.12 -4.15 -3.77
C HIS A 37 11.72 -2.83 -3.29
N GLY A 38 11.42 -2.39 -2.07
CA GLY A 38 12.06 -1.18 -1.52
C GLY A 38 11.27 -0.43 -0.45
N GLY A 39 10.12 -0.96 -0.04
CA GLY A 39 9.23 -0.35 0.95
C GLY A 39 8.43 0.84 0.42
N GLU A 40 7.44 1.28 1.20
CA GLU A 40 6.45 2.29 0.80
C GLU A 40 7.06 3.63 0.39
N LYS A 41 8.05 4.13 1.12
CA LYS A 41 8.69 5.42 0.79
C LYS A 41 9.32 5.39 -0.60
N THR A 42 9.99 4.29 -0.93
CA THR A 42 10.64 4.13 -2.25
C THR A 42 9.59 3.99 -3.33
N LEU A 43 8.54 3.20 -3.09
CA LEU A 43 7.42 3.05 -4.01
C LEU A 43 6.77 4.39 -4.33
N ILE A 44 6.42 5.16 -3.29
CA ILE A 44 5.76 6.46 -3.45
C ILE A 44 6.68 7.44 -4.19
N ASN A 45 7.93 7.62 -3.75
CA ASN A 45 8.87 8.53 -4.37
C ASN A 45 9.17 8.20 -5.84
N HIS A 46 9.25 6.89 -6.16
CA HIS A 46 9.62 6.46 -7.51
C HIS A 46 8.50 6.63 -8.53
N TYR A 47 7.26 6.39 -8.11
CA TYR A 47 6.11 6.35 -9.03
C TYR A 47 5.20 7.56 -8.98
N MET A 48 5.13 8.29 -7.85
CA MET A 48 4.20 9.42 -7.73
C MET A 48 4.44 10.49 -8.80
N THR A 49 5.68 10.95 -8.96
CA THR A 49 5.98 12.02 -9.92
C THR A 49 5.56 11.69 -11.35
N PRO A 50 5.99 10.57 -11.97
CA PRO A 50 5.58 10.27 -13.33
C PRO A 50 4.08 10.00 -13.47
N ILE A 51 3.45 9.42 -12.45
CA ILE A 51 2.01 9.12 -12.49
C ILE A 51 1.19 10.40 -12.43
N THR A 52 1.50 11.31 -11.52
CA THR A 52 0.72 12.53 -11.31
C THR A 52 0.90 13.56 -12.44
N LEU A 53 2.04 13.52 -13.13
CA LEU A 53 2.28 14.37 -14.30
C LEU A 53 1.65 13.83 -15.58
N ASN A 54 1.20 12.58 -15.58
CA ASN A 54 0.58 11.94 -16.75
C ASN A 54 -0.84 11.48 -16.42
N LYS A 55 -1.84 12.21 -16.90
CA LYS A 55 -3.25 11.92 -16.66
C LYS A 55 -3.64 10.48 -17.03
N THR A 56 -3.14 9.96 -18.15
CA THR A 56 -3.45 8.58 -18.57
C THR A 56 -2.90 7.56 -17.60
N LEU A 57 -1.72 7.79 -17.04
CA LEU A 57 -1.14 6.92 -16.02
C LEU A 57 -1.89 7.05 -14.69
N SER A 58 -2.25 8.27 -14.28
CA SER A 58 -2.99 8.48 -13.03
C SER A 58 -4.39 7.83 -13.03
N GLU A 59 -5.01 7.65 -14.19
CA GLU A 59 -6.30 6.96 -14.33
C GLU A 59 -6.17 5.42 -14.29
N LYS A 60 -4.97 4.88 -14.55
CA LYS A 60 -4.74 3.44 -14.68
C LYS A 60 -3.97 2.81 -13.54
N ILE A 61 -3.25 3.60 -12.75
CA ILE A 61 -2.37 3.11 -11.70
C ILE A 61 -2.94 3.44 -10.33
N PHE A 62 -2.95 2.45 -9.47
CA PHE A 62 -3.38 2.53 -8.07
C PHE A 62 -2.25 2.08 -7.16
N MET A 63 -2.25 2.53 -5.92
CA MET A 63 -1.35 2.05 -4.88
C MET A 63 -2.16 1.47 -3.73
N VAL A 64 -1.74 0.33 -3.22
CA VAL A 64 -2.25 -0.25 -1.97
C VAL A 64 -1.08 -0.37 -1.01
N LEU A 65 -1.11 0.42 0.03
CA LEU A 65 -0.07 0.51 1.06
C LEU A 65 -0.49 -0.26 2.30
N ASP A 66 0.46 -0.56 3.16
CA ASP A 66 0.19 -1.20 4.43
C ASP A 66 -0.72 -0.35 5.30
N GLY A 67 -1.59 -1.00 6.06
CA GLY A 67 -2.65 -0.31 6.79
C GLY A 67 -2.12 0.53 7.96
N ASP A 68 -0.98 0.15 8.55
CA ASP A 68 -0.35 0.89 9.64
C ASP A 68 0.23 2.24 9.19
N MET A 69 0.46 2.41 7.88
CA MET A 69 0.86 3.69 7.28
C MET A 69 -0.29 4.69 7.10
N LYS A 70 -1.54 4.24 7.26
CA LYS A 70 -2.71 5.10 7.05
C LYS A 70 -2.76 6.24 8.06
N THR A 71 -2.66 7.47 7.55
CA THR A 71 -2.89 8.69 8.35
C THR A 71 -4.39 8.98 8.49
N ASP A 72 -4.73 9.90 9.39
CA ASP A 72 -6.11 10.40 9.52
C ASP A 72 -6.37 11.63 8.62
N TYR A 73 -5.41 11.97 7.75
CA TYR A 73 -5.51 13.10 6.83
C TYR A 73 -6.54 12.82 5.72
N VAL A 74 -7.41 13.78 5.48
CA VAL A 74 -8.38 13.75 4.39
C VAL A 74 -8.16 14.98 3.53
N PHE A 75 -7.94 14.79 2.25
CA PHE A 75 -7.83 15.87 1.29
C PHE A 75 -9.19 16.17 0.66
N ASP A 76 -9.61 17.43 0.78
CA ASP A 76 -10.77 17.98 0.06
C ASP A 76 -10.39 19.37 -0.47
N GLU A 77 -10.16 19.47 -1.77
CA GLU A 77 -9.78 20.71 -2.43
C GLU A 77 -10.82 21.82 -2.23
N SER A 78 -12.10 21.46 -2.09
CA SER A 78 -13.19 22.45 -1.95
C SER A 78 -13.15 23.20 -0.62
N THR A 79 -12.43 22.68 0.37
CA THR A 79 -12.26 23.31 1.69
C THR A 79 -11.10 24.31 1.73
N LEU A 80 -10.25 24.33 0.68
CA LEU A 80 -9.08 25.18 0.65
C LEU A 80 -9.40 26.59 0.15
N THR A 81 -8.85 27.57 0.85
CA THR A 81 -8.93 28.98 0.41
C THR A 81 -7.98 29.23 -0.76
N LYS A 82 -8.25 30.30 -1.54
CA LYS A 82 -7.37 30.71 -2.62
C LYS A 82 -5.92 30.91 -2.17
N ASN A 83 -5.70 31.51 -0.99
CA ASN A 83 -4.35 31.73 -0.46
C ASN A 83 -3.64 30.40 -0.13
N GLN A 84 -4.35 29.37 0.30
CA GLN A 84 -3.79 28.03 0.53
C GLN A 84 -3.46 27.34 -0.78
N LEU A 85 -4.33 27.42 -1.79
CA LEU A 85 -4.10 26.85 -3.11
C LEU A 85 -2.90 27.50 -3.84
N GLU A 86 -2.61 28.77 -3.55
CA GLU A 86 -1.48 29.51 -4.12
C GLU A 86 -0.21 29.49 -3.25
N ASN A 87 -0.19 28.65 -2.19
CA ASN A 87 0.94 28.53 -1.27
C ASN A 87 1.61 27.15 -1.39
N PRO A 88 2.77 27.03 -2.09
CA PRO A 88 3.43 25.75 -2.30
C PRO A 88 3.93 25.12 -1.00
N GLN A 89 4.35 25.90 0.01
CA GLN A 89 4.76 25.35 1.30
C GLN A 89 3.58 24.72 2.05
N TYR A 90 2.43 25.39 2.05
CA TYR A 90 1.22 24.84 2.65
C TYR A 90 0.82 23.51 1.98
N LEU A 91 0.84 23.48 0.64
CA LEU A 91 0.50 22.25 -0.10
C LEU A 91 1.52 21.13 0.10
N ALA A 92 2.82 21.45 0.24
CA ALA A 92 3.85 20.49 0.59
C ALA A 92 3.59 19.88 1.98
N ASP A 93 3.22 20.71 2.96
CA ASP A 93 2.87 20.24 4.31
C ASP A 93 1.61 19.35 4.29
N CYS A 94 0.65 19.63 3.41
CA CYS A 94 -0.52 18.77 3.18
C CYS A 94 -0.09 17.41 2.59
N VAL A 95 0.81 17.37 1.62
CA VAL A 95 1.35 16.12 1.05
C VAL A 95 2.07 15.30 2.13
N LYS A 96 2.91 15.96 2.94
CA LYS A 96 3.57 15.31 4.08
C LYS A 96 2.55 14.72 5.07
N SER A 97 1.49 15.46 5.38
CA SER A 97 0.44 14.99 6.28
C SER A 97 -0.35 13.81 5.70
N ALA A 98 -0.59 13.81 4.38
CA ALA A 98 -1.31 12.77 3.68
C ALA A 98 -0.57 11.43 3.74
N PHE A 99 0.72 11.43 3.46
CA PHE A 99 1.53 10.21 3.44
C PHE A 99 2.21 9.88 4.79
N GLY A 100 2.14 10.78 5.79
CA GLY A 100 2.79 10.57 7.08
C GLY A 100 4.33 10.61 7.04
N MET A 101 4.91 11.01 5.91
CA MET A 101 6.36 11.02 5.70
C MET A 101 6.80 12.18 4.80
N ASP A 102 8.08 12.52 4.88
CA ASP A 102 8.70 13.42 3.92
C ASP A 102 8.96 12.67 2.61
N LEU A 103 8.29 13.09 1.55
CA LEU A 103 8.54 12.60 0.21
C LEU A 103 9.64 13.44 -0.43
N ASP A 104 10.54 12.77 -1.14
CA ASP A 104 11.57 13.41 -1.98
C ASP A 104 10.92 13.92 -3.27
N VAL A 105 9.89 14.75 -3.11
CA VAL A 105 9.19 15.38 -4.22
C VAL A 105 9.98 16.62 -4.58
N TYR A 106 10.79 16.51 -5.60
CA TYR A 106 11.48 17.65 -6.17
C TYR A 106 10.66 18.17 -7.36
N PRO A 107 9.87 19.21 -7.16
CA PRO A 107 9.20 19.84 -8.28
C PRO A 107 10.20 20.62 -9.12
N ASP A 108 11.36 20.08 -9.40
CA ASP A 108 12.31 20.71 -10.30
C ASP A 108 13.36 19.80 -10.91
N GLY A 109 13.55 19.95 -12.19
CA GLY A 109 14.65 19.39 -12.98
C GLY A 109 15.74 20.40 -13.35
N GLY A 110 15.96 21.52 -12.64
CA GLY A 110 16.98 22.43 -13.09
C GLY A 110 17.29 23.63 -12.18
N MET A 111 18.46 24.26 -12.39
CA MET A 111 19.00 25.38 -11.64
C MET A 111 18.15 26.68 -11.64
N GLY A 112 16.93 26.67 -12.15
CA GLY A 112 16.09 27.85 -12.31
C GLY A 112 14.87 27.96 -11.42
N GLY A 113 14.62 27.01 -10.53
CA GLY A 113 13.45 26.95 -9.64
C GLY A 113 12.11 27.01 -10.40
N LYS A 114 11.23 26.01 -10.22
CA LYS A 114 9.88 26.09 -10.79
C LYS A 114 9.17 27.34 -10.31
N ARG A 115 8.38 27.91 -11.19
CA ARG A 115 7.47 28.99 -10.81
C ARG A 115 6.52 28.47 -9.74
N LYS A 116 6.14 29.37 -8.84
CA LYS A 116 5.27 29.07 -7.69
C LYS A 116 3.95 28.40 -8.10
N ASP A 117 3.37 28.82 -9.22
CA ASP A 117 2.16 28.24 -9.80
C ASP A 117 2.35 26.78 -10.20
N GLN A 118 3.48 26.42 -10.82
CA GLN A 118 3.79 25.05 -11.20
C GLN A 118 3.99 24.14 -9.97
N GLN A 119 4.66 24.64 -8.94
CA GLN A 119 4.80 23.88 -7.67
C GLN A 119 3.45 23.58 -7.03
N CYS A 120 2.56 24.59 -6.97
CA CYS A 120 1.23 24.39 -6.43
C CYS A 120 0.43 23.36 -7.24
N GLU A 121 0.47 23.44 -8.57
CA GLU A 121 -0.20 22.47 -9.44
C GLU A 121 0.28 21.03 -9.19
N GLU A 122 1.59 20.83 -9.06
CA GLU A 122 2.15 19.50 -8.80
C GLU A 122 1.72 18.95 -7.45
N TYR A 123 1.83 19.71 -6.36
CA TYR A 123 1.38 19.27 -5.05
C TYR A 123 -0.13 18.97 -5.04
N LEU A 124 -0.94 19.76 -5.73
CA LEU A 124 -2.37 19.49 -5.88
C LEU A 124 -2.61 18.19 -6.65
N ASN A 125 -1.82 17.89 -7.69
CA ASN A 125 -1.90 16.62 -8.40
C ASN A 125 -1.54 15.44 -7.50
N TYR A 126 -0.53 15.56 -6.62
CA TYR A 126 -0.22 14.54 -5.61
C TYR A 126 -1.39 14.31 -4.64
N LEU A 127 -1.99 15.37 -4.11
CA LEU A 127 -3.10 15.28 -3.17
C LEU A 127 -4.36 14.68 -3.82
N LYS A 128 -4.65 15.04 -5.08
CA LYS A 128 -5.74 14.44 -5.86
C LYS A 128 -5.49 12.95 -6.09
N TYR A 129 -4.29 12.57 -6.49
CA TYR A 129 -3.93 11.18 -6.66
C TYR A 129 -4.02 10.40 -5.35
N TYR A 130 -3.50 10.97 -4.25
CA TYR A 130 -3.64 10.40 -2.91
C TYR A 130 -5.11 10.10 -2.58
N SER A 131 -6.01 11.04 -2.79
CA SER A 131 -7.42 10.88 -2.41
C SER A 131 -8.21 9.89 -3.28
N THR A 132 -7.74 9.60 -4.50
CA THR A 132 -8.49 8.80 -5.47
C THR A 132 -7.85 7.45 -5.79
N ASN A 133 -6.53 7.32 -5.68
CA ASN A 133 -5.77 6.19 -6.19
C ASN A 133 -4.88 5.51 -5.16
N VAL A 134 -4.72 6.09 -3.96
CA VAL A 134 -3.96 5.46 -2.87
C VAL A 134 -4.93 4.88 -1.86
N PHE A 135 -4.79 3.59 -1.63
CA PHE A 135 -5.59 2.82 -0.69
C PHE A 135 -4.69 2.19 0.35
N TYR A 136 -5.26 1.79 1.46
CA TYR A 136 -4.55 1.14 2.55
C TYR A 136 -5.21 -0.17 2.90
N LEU A 137 -4.42 -1.14 3.33
CA LEU A 137 -4.95 -2.38 3.89
C LEU A 137 -5.85 -2.06 5.11
N PRO A 138 -6.87 -2.90 5.37
CA PRO A 138 -7.88 -2.60 6.37
C PRO A 138 -7.32 -2.62 7.80
N ASN A 139 -8.03 -1.94 8.71
CA ASN A 139 -7.81 -1.98 10.16
C ASN A 139 -6.43 -1.50 10.64
N LYS A 140 -5.71 -0.72 9.84
CA LYS A 140 -4.33 -0.30 10.13
C LYS A 140 -3.37 -1.49 10.31
N MET A 141 -3.57 -2.57 9.55
CA MET A 141 -2.77 -3.81 9.63
C MET A 141 -1.82 -3.94 8.44
N ILE A 142 -0.73 -4.67 8.68
CA ILE A 142 0.13 -5.19 7.62
C ILE A 142 -0.43 -6.53 7.08
N PRO A 143 0.02 -7.00 5.89
CA PRO A 143 -0.50 -8.23 5.29
C PRO A 143 -0.43 -9.46 6.18
N GLU A 144 0.67 -9.64 6.90
CA GLU A 144 0.88 -10.79 7.78
C GLU A 144 -0.12 -10.80 8.93
N GLU A 145 -0.43 -9.63 9.52
CA GLU A 145 -1.45 -9.54 10.58
C GLU A 145 -2.82 -10.00 10.08
N ILE A 146 -3.19 -9.57 8.86
CA ILE A 146 -4.47 -9.96 8.24
C ILE A 146 -4.55 -11.48 8.07
N LEU A 147 -3.45 -12.11 7.59
CA LEU A 147 -3.39 -13.57 7.44
C LEU A 147 -3.48 -14.29 8.79
N LEU A 148 -2.75 -13.81 9.80
CA LEU A 148 -2.69 -14.43 11.12
C LEU A 148 -4.00 -14.28 11.91
N GLN A 149 -4.83 -13.28 11.62
CA GLN A 149 -6.15 -13.12 12.22
C GLN A 149 -7.22 -14.05 11.64
N SER A 150 -6.94 -14.75 10.56
CA SER A 150 -7.87 -15.69 9.99
C SER A 150 -8.15 -16.83 10.96
N ARG A 151 -9.44 -17.17 11.12
CA ARG A 151 -9.89 -18.25 12.00
C ARG A 151 -9.16 -19.57 11.73
N LEU A 152 -8.92 -19.90 10.47
CA LEU A 152 -8.21 -21.12 10.09
C LEU A 152 -6.76 -21.15 10.52
N VAL A 153 -6.09 -20.02 10.39
CA VAL A 153 -4.70 -19.88 10.85
C VAL A 153 -4.66 -19.99 12.36
N GLN A 154 -5.61 -19.35 13.04
CA GLN A 154 -5.77 -19.46 14.50
C GLN A 154 -6.02 -20.90 14.97
N GLU A 155 -6.91 -21.63 14.31
CA GLU A 155 -7.21 -23.04 14.66
C GLU A 155 -6.03 -23.98 14.39
N ARG A 156 -5.25 -23.73 13.31
CA ARG A 156 -4.14 -24.62 12.93
C ARG A 156 -2.86 -24.37 13.70
N PHE A 157 -2.55 -23.10 13.99
CA PHE A 157 -1.28 -22.67 14.56
C PHE A 157 -1.45 -22.03 15.95
N GLY A 158 -2.53 -22.36 16.65
CA GLY A 158 -2.85 -21.82 17.96
C GLY A 158 -1.72 -21.94 18.98
N ASP A 159 -0.95 -23.04 18.95
CA ASP A 159 0.20 -23.25 19.83
C ASP A 159 1.35 -22.26 19.56
N ILE A 160 1.56 -21.86 18.29
CA ILE A 160 2.55 -20.84 17.92
C ILE A 160 2.02 -19.47 18.30
N LEU A 161 0.80 -19.17 17.89
CA LEU A 161 0.16 -17.85 18.11
C LEU A 161 -0.01 -17.56 19.61
N GLY A 162 -0.30 -18.58 20.41
CA GLY A 162 -0.47 -18.48 21.87
C GLY A 162 0.81 -18.12 22.64
N LYS A 163 1.99 -18.15 22.00
CA LYS A 163 3.23 -17.66 22.61
C LYS A 163 3.30 -16.13 22.68
N TYR A 164 2.48 -15.45 21.90
CA TYR A 164 2.47 -14.00 21.77
C TYR A 164 1.26 -13.42 22.49
N GLU A 165 1.47 -12.49 23.41
CA GLU A 165 0.40 -11.78 24.11
C GLU A 165 -0.46 -10.97 23.13
N LYS A 166 0.20 -10.39 22.10
CA LYS A 166 -0.42 -9.64 21.01
C LYS A 166 0.39 -9.84 19.75
N ILE A 167 -0.31 -9.99 18.61
CA ILE A 167 0.30 -9.97 17.29
C ILE A 167 -0.03 -8.63 16.64
N ASP A 168 1.00 -7.90 16.22
CA ASP A 168 0.90 -6.61 15.55
C ASP A 168 2.03 -6.44 14.52
N SER A 169 2.12 -5.29 13.85
CA SER A 169 3.09 -5.03 12.76
C SER A 169 4.55 -5.26 13.18
N LYS A 170 4.88 -5.23 14.49
CA LYS A 170 6.25 -5.40 14.98
C LYS A 170 6.69 -6.86 14.99
N ASN A 171 5.77 -7.80 15.21
CA ASN A 171 6.09 -9.22 15.37
C ASN A 171 5.40 -10.15 14.37
N ALA A 172 4.41 -9.68 13.60
CA ALA A 172 3.65 -10.54 12.69
C ALA A 172 4.55 -11.25 11.66
N LYS A 173 5.58 -10.57 11.13
CA LYS A 173 6.55 -11.18 10.21
C LYS A 173 7.37 -12.30 10.87
N GLU A 174 7.72 -12.15 12.15
CA GLU A 174 8.40 -13.20 12.95
C GLU A 174 7.49 -14.40 13.17
N VAL A 175 6.23 -14.17 13.53
CA VAL A 175 5.24 -15.24 13.71
C VAL A 175 5.05 -16.05 12.42
N VAL A 176 4.98 -15.40 11.25
CA VAL A 176 4.90 -16.10 9.96
C VAL A 176 6.16 -16.94 9.70
N ARG A 177 7.35 -16.46 10.10
CA ARG A 177 8.59 -17.25 10.00
C ARG A 177 8.57 -18.47 10.93
N GLU A 178 8.09 -18.34 12.17
CA GLU A 178 7.92 -19.50 13.07
C GLU A 178 6.97 -20.55 12.49
N ILE A 179 5.87 -20.12 11.86
CA ILE A 179 4.95 -21.00 11.15
C ILE A 179 5.68 -21.72 10.00
N CYS A 180 6.48 -20.98 9.21
CA CYS A 180 7.27 -21.54 8.13
C CYS A 180 8.24 -22.61 8.62
N ILE A 181 9.00 -22.33 9.65
CA ILE A 181 9.92 -23.29 10.27
C ILE A 181 9.17 -24.53 10.78
N SER A 182 8.00 -24.34 11.37
CA SER A 182 7.18 -25.45 11.87
C SER A 182 6.62 -26.36 10.76
N GLU A 183 6.32 -25.81 9.56
CA GLU A 183 5.81 -26.58 8.42
C GLU A 183 6.92 -27.17 7.54
N ASP A 184 7.96 -26.38 7.24
CA ASP A 184 8.96 -26.69 6.22
C ASP A 184 10.36 -27.01 6.79
N GLY A 185 10.56 -26.82 8.10
CA GLY A 185 11.82 -27.11 8.80
C GLY A 185 12.87 -25.99 8.74
N ASP A 186 12.66 -24.97 7.91
CA ASP A 186 13.53 -23.79 7.81
C ASP A 186 12.71 -22.53 7.46
N ASP A 187 13.36 -21.38 7.39
CA ASP A 187 12.73 -20.09 7.05
C ASP A 187 12.94 -19.65 5.59
N GLN A 188 13.51 -20.50 4.72
CA GLN A 188 13.83 -20.14 3.35
C GLN A 188 12.59 -19.99 2.45
N ASN A 189 11.47 -20.61 2.86
CA ASN A 189 10.23 -20.68 2.09
C ASN A 189 9.10 -19.75 2.61
N VAL A 190 9.43 -18.64 3.28
CA VAL A 190 8.42 -17.72 3.86
C VAL A 190 7.37 -17.29 2.84
N ASN A 191 7.78 -16.95 1.61
CA ASN A 191 6.84 -16.57 0.55
C ASN A 191 5.89 -17.72 0.16
N HIS A 192 6.36 -18.96 0.17
CA HIS A 192 5.52 -20.14 -0.05
C HIS A 192 4.50 -20.31 1.09
N THR A 193 4.94 -20.16 2.33
CA THR A 193 4.07 -20.20 3.50
C THR A 193 3.01 -19.09 3.45
N ILE A 194 3.37 -17.85 3.15
CA ILE A 194 2.42 -16.76 2.96
C ILE A 194 1.36 -17.12 1.90
N LYS A 195 1.79 -17.63 0.75
CA LYS A 195 0.88 -18.05 -0.32
C LYS A 195 -0.06 -19.18 0.13
N ASN A 196 0.45 -20.14 0.90
CA ASN A 196 -0.35 -21.24 1.44
C ASN A 196 -1.35 -20.76 2.48
N LEU A 197 -0.95 -19.87 3.39
CA LEU A 197 -1.84 -19.25 4.35
C LEU A 197 -2.95 -18.45 3.63
N ALA A 198 -2.59 -17.62 2.66
CA ALA A 198 -3.56 -16.87 1.87
C ALA A 198 -4.54 -17.81 1.12
N ASN A 199 -4.04 -18.88 0.50
CA ASN A 199 -4.91 -19.87 -0.15
C ASN A 199 -5.92 -20.47 0.83
N LYS A 200 -5.49 -20.83 2.04
CA LYS A 200 -6.37 -21.38 3.08
C LYS A 200 -7.43 -20.37 3.54
N VAL A 201 -7.02 -19.11 3.75
CA VAL A 201 -7.92 -18.02 4.16
C VAL A 201 -9.04 -17.79 3.15
N PHE A 202 -8.73 -17.80 1.86
CA PHE A 202 -9.71 -17.48 0.81
C PHE A 202 -10.50 -18.70 0.29
N LEU A 203 -10.00 -19.92 0.46
CA LEU A 203 -10.70 -21.15 0.03
C LEU A 203 -12.01 -21.42 0.80
N LEU A 204 -12.12 -20.98 2.06
CA LEU A 204 -13.30 -21.27 2.89
C LEU A 204 -14.43 -20.24 2.79
N HIS A 205 -14.27 -19.18 2.06
CA HIS A 205 -15.39 -18.29 1.76
C HIS A 205 -16.20 -18.77 0.54
N PHE A 206 -15.85 -19.95 -0.03
CA PHE A 206 -16.54 -20.55 -1.20
C PHE A 206 -17.36 -21.80 -0.87
N PHE A 207 -17.42 -22.21 0.42
CA PHE A 207 -18.27 -23.35 0.87
C PHE A 207 -19.16 -22.89 2.06
#